data_558ee1b40a4a096c88daeae37c793ac0
#
_entry.id   558ee1b40a4a096c88daeae37c793ac0
#
_cell.length_a   1.000
_cell.length_b   1.000
_cell.length_c   1.000
_cell.angle_alpha   90.00
_cell.angle_beta   90.00
_cell.angle_gamma   90.00
#
_symmetry.space_group_name_H-M   'P 1'
#
loop_
_entity.id
_entity.type
_entity.pdbx_description
1 polymer ?
#
loop_
_entity_poly.entity_id
_entity_poly.type
_entity_poly.pdbx_seq_one_letter_code
_entity_poly.pdbx_strand_id
1 'polypeptide(L)'
;MSNILDCLREGEEVEVKGPSGEIRYLGHGRFEVDDNERRFDNVTLILGGSGVTPGYQIIARILNTPDDKPRVKVIDANKSENDILLSSELEDFARNHCEQFQIAHVLSHPSDKWKGLKGHLNEDVIKEHAFEPAEGNVALLCGPPTMIQKAALPALRDWGYDDDRNLFGF
;
A
#
# COMPACT_ATOMS: atom_id res chain seq x y z
N MET A 1 14.34 -16.69 -6.64
CA MET A 1 14.51 -15.60 -7.62
C MET A 1 15.43 -14.51 -7.09
N SER A 2 15.22 -13.96 -5.89
CA SER A 2 16.07 -12.89 -5.31
C SER A 2 17.57 -13.20 -5.32
N ASN A 3 17.97 -14.42 -4.93
CA ASN A 3 19.39 -14.81 -4.95
C ASN A 3 20.02 -14.84 -6.37
N ILE A 4 19.21 -15.11 -7.40
CA ILE A 4 19.69 -15.08 -8.78
C ILE A 4 19.98 -13.64 -9.18
N LEU A 5 19.07 -12.72 -8.87
CA LEU A 5 19.24 -11.30 -9.18
C LEU A 5 20.38 -10.68 -8.39
N ASP A 6 20.55 -11.06 -7.12
CA ASP A 6 21.64 -10.59 -6.26
C ASP A 6 23.03 -11.05 -6.74
N CYS A 7 23.10 -12.20 -7.41
CA CYS A 7 24.35 -12.76 -7.94
C CYS A 7 24.66 -12.34 -9.38
N LEU A 8 23.76 -11.62 -10.06
CA LEU A 8 24.01 -11.16 -11.43
C LEU A 8 25.15 -10.16 -11.48
N ARG A 9 26.02 -10.33 -12.48
CA ARG A 9 27.12 -9.41 -12.75
C ARG A 9 26.73 -8.41 -13.83
N GLU A 10 27.40 -7.29 -13.88
CA GLU A 10 27.22 -6.33 -14.97
C GLU A 10 27.48 -6.98 -16.33
N GLY A 11 26.51 -6.83 -17.24
CA GLY A 11 26.56 -7.43 -18.58
C GLY A 11 25.91 -8.82 -18.70
N GLU A 12 25.48 -9.43 -17.59
CA GLU A 12 24.67 -10.65 -17.65
C GLU A 12 23.21 -10.30 -17.90
N GLU A 13 22.53 -11.14 -18.66
CA GLU A 13 21.14 -10.92 -19.07
C GLU A 13 20.18 -11.83 -18.28
N VAL A 14 18.97 -11.33 -18.03
CA VAL A 14 17.87 -12.08 -17.46
C VAL A 14 16.60 -11.86 -18.29
N GLU A 15 15.89 -12.92 -18.57
CA GLU A 15 14.60 -12.83 -19.25
C GLU A 15 13.51 -12.43 -18.24
N VAL A 16 12.75 -11.38 -18.58
CA VAL A 16 11.65 -10.90 -17.76
C VAL A 16 10.35 -11.00 -18.55
N LYS A 17 9.35 -11.70 -17.99
CA LYS A 17 7.99 -11.71 -18.51
C LYS A 17 7.12 -10.78 -17.66
N GLY A 18 6.42 -9.89 -18.32
CA GLY A 18 5.51 -8.94 -17.65
C GLY A 18 5.43 -7.61 -18.40
N PRO A 19 4.84 -6.58 -17.82
CA PRO A 19 4.18 -6.61 -16.51
C PRO A 19 2.91 -7.48 -16.54
N SER A 20 2.61 -8.11 -15.40
CA SER A 20 1.37 -8.85 -15.20
C SER A 20 0.81 -8.52 -13.81
N GLY A 21 -0.50 -8.47 -13.67
CA GLY A 21 -1.20 -8.14 -12.43
C GLY A 21 -2.66 -7.84 -12.72
N GLU A 22 -3.50 -8.06 -11.72
CA GLU A 22 -4.95 -7.87 -11.82
C GLU A 22 -5.37 -6.43 -11.48
N ILE A 23 -4.47 -5.66 -10.83
CA ILE A 23 -4.73 -4.26 -10.45
C ILE A 23 -3.77 -3.35 -11.21
N ARG A 24 -4.30 -2.44 -12.01
CA ARG A 24 -3.53 -1.42 -12.73
C ARG A 24 -4.09 -0.02 -12.48
N TYR A 25 -3.24 0.92 -12.08
CA TYR A 25 -3.62 2.31 -11.98
C TYR A 25 -3.45 3.02 -13.34
N LEU A 26 -4.55 3.53 -13.87
CA LEU A 26 -4.60 4.17 -15.19
C LEU A 26 -4.42 5.70 -15.15
N GLY A 27 -4.42 6.29 -13.94
CA GLY A 27 -4.36 7.74 -13.73
C GLY A 27 -5.73 8.39 -13.49
N HIS A 28 -5.74 9.54 -12.82
CA HIS A 28 -6.93 10.32 -12.50
C HIS A 28 -8.02 9.54 -11.74
N GLY A 29 -7.58 8.73 -10.78
CA GLY A 29 -8.45 7.89 -9.97
C GLY A 29 -9.00 6.66 -10.65
N ARG A 30 -8.61 6.38 -11.90
CA ARG A 30 -9.06 5.19 -12.64
C ARG A 30 -8.16 4.01 -12.37
N PHE A 31 -8.79 2.91 -12.00
CA PHE A 31 -8.15 1.61 -11.80
C PHE A 31 -8.79 0.59 -12.73
N GLU A 32 -7.98 -0.30 -13.24
CA GLU A 32 -8.45 -1.54 -13.84
C GLU A 32 -8.22 -2.65 -12.81
N VAL A 33 -9.29 -3.34 -12.46
CA VAL A 33 -9.30 -4.47 -11.53
C VAL A 33 -10.06 -5.60 -12.20
N ASP A 34 -9.41 -6.74 -12.41
CA ASP A 34 -9.99 -7.90 -13.09
C ASP A 34 -10.64 -7.54 -14.44
N ASP A 35 -9.90 -6.79 -15.28
CA ASP A 35 -10.35 -6.28 -16.59
C ASP A 35 -11.57 -5.31 -16.54
N ASN A 36 -11.95 -4.83 -15.35
CA ASN A 36 -13.02 -3.85 -15.17
C ASN A 36 -12.47 -2.50 -14.76
N GLU A 37 -12.82 -1.43 -15.49
CA GLU A 37 -12.44 -0.08 -15.10
C GLU A 37 -13.34 0.43 -13.97
N ARG A 38 -12.72 0.97 -12.92
CA ARG A 38 -13.35 1.57 -11.75
C ARG A 38 -12.72 2.91 -11.45
N ARG A 39 -13.44 3.80 -10.79
CA ARG A 39 -12.92 5.11 -10.38
C ARG A 39 -13.04 5.29 -8.88
N PHE A 40 -11.91 5.74 -8.28
CA PHE A 40 -11.85 6.04 -6.86
C PHE A 40 -11.17 7.39 -6.63
N ASP A 41 -11.70 8.15 -5.69
CA ASP A 41 -11.18 9.45 -5.28
C ASP A 41 -10.28 9.34 -4.05
N ASN A 42 -10.43 8.26 -3.28
CA ASN A 42 -9.64 7.98 -2.09
C ASN A 42 -9.12 6.54 -2.09
N VAL A 43 -7.83 6.41 -1.86
CA VAL A 43 -7.12 5.13 -1.89
C VAL A 43 -6.49 4.86 -0.52
N THR A 44 -6.93 3.81 0.13
CA THR A 44 -6.24 3.23 1.29
C THR A 44 -5.32 2.11 0.84
N LEU A 45 -4.06 2.16 1.26
CA LEU A 45 -3.07 1.10 1.03
C LEU A 45 -2.68 0.50 2.37
N ILE A 46 -2.93 -0.80 2.56
CA ILE A 46 -2.48 -1.55 3.74
C ILE A 46 -1.36 -2.48 3.28
N LEU A 47 -0.15 -2.12 3.68
CA LEU A 47 1.09 -2.69 3.16
C LEU A 47 1.88 -3.36 4.29
N GLY A 48 2.63 -4.42 3.98
CA GLY A 48 3.47 -5.10 4.96
C GLY A 48 4.78 -5.59 4.35
N GLY A 49 5.91 -5.17 4.89
CA GLY A 49 7.23 -5.54 4.42
C GLY A 49 7.42 -5.25 2.92
N SER A 50 7.84 -6.25 2.13
CA SER A 50 7.99 -6.09 0.68
C SER A 50 6.69 -5.78 -0.08
N GLY A 51 5.53 -5.94 0.56
CA GLY A 51 4.24 -5.50 0.01
C GLY A 51 4.13 -4.00 -0.21
N VAL A 52 5.07 -3.20 0.28
CA VAL A 52 5.16 -1.77 -0.04
C VAL A 52 5.42 -1.52 -1.53
N THR A 53 6.07 -2.42 -2.25
CA THR A 53 6.52 -2.18 -3.63
C THR A 53 5.38 -1.95 -4.63
N PRO A 54 4.30 -2.75 -4.71
CA PRO A 54 3.17 -2.41 -5.57
C PRO A 54 2.41 -1.16 -5.11
N GLY A 55 2.32 -0.93 -3.79
CA GLY A 55 1.74 0.30 -3.26
C GLY A 55 2.53 1.55 -3.67
N TYR A 56 3.86 1.48 -3.60
CA TYR A 56 4.74 2.57 -4.00
C TYR A 56 4.55 2.99 -5.47
N GLN A 57 4.35 2.03 -6.37
CA GLN A 57 4.04 2.33 -7.78
C GLN A 57 2.82 3.25 -7.91
N ILE A 58 1.74 2.94 -7.21
CA ILE A 58 0.50 3.71 -7.25
C ILE A 58 0.71 5.08 -6.61
N ILE A 59 1.34 5.13 -5.42
CA ILE A 59 1.67 6.38 -4.72
C ILE A 59 2.47 7.30 -5.62
N ALA A 60 3.59 6.81 -6.15
CA ALA A 60 4.48 7.59 -6.99
C ALA A 60 3.78 8.08 -8.28
N ARG A 61 2.93 7.25 -8.89
CA ARG A 61 2.18 7.63 -10.08
C ARG A 61 1.17 8.75 -9.78
N ILE A 62 0.43 8.64 -8.68
CA ILE A 62 -0.53 9.68 -8.27
C ILE A 62 0.20 10.98 -7.93
N LEU A 63 1.19 10.92 -7.05
CA LEU A 63 1.81 12.12 -6.49
C LEU A 63 2.76 12.85 -7.46
N ASN A 64 3.38 12.14 -8.40
CA ASN A 64 4.26 12.74 -9.41
C ASN A 64 3.52 13.17 -10.69
N THR A 65 2.20 12.93 -10.78
CA THR A 65 1.42 13.35 -11.94
C THR A 65 0.64 14.62 -11.60
N PRO A 66 0.95 15.76 -12.24
CA PRO A 66 0.15 16.97 -12.09
C PRO A 66 -1.33 16.68 -12.42
N ASP A 67 -2.24 17.25 -11.65
CA ASP A 67 -3.69 17.06 -11.82
C ASP A 67 -4.25 15.67 -11.51
N ASP A 68 -3.45 14.74 -11.04
CA ASP A 68 -3.94 13.49 -10.45
C ASP A 68 -4.35 13.75 -9.00
N LYS A 69 -5.64 13.59 -8.69
CA LYS A 69 -6.25 14.12 -7.46
C LYS A 69 -6.62 13.12 -6.36
N PRO A 70 -6.60 11.80 -6.56
CA PRO A 70 -6.93 10.87 -5.49
C PRO A 70 -6.09 11.14 -4.23
N ARG A 71 -6.74 11.14 -3.08
CA ARG A 71 -6.07 11.18 -1.79
C ARG A 71 -5.62 9.77 -1.42
N VAL A 72 -4.46 9.67 -0.83
CA VAL A 72 -3.86 8.38 -0.48
C VAL A 72 -3.57 8.33 1.02
N LYS A 73 -4.04 7.29 1.68
CA LYS A 73 -3.68 6.92 3.05
C LYS A 73 -2.97 5.57 3.04
N VAL A 74 -1.84 5.51 3.71
CA VAL A 74 -1.03 4.30 3.81
C VAL A 74 -0.93 3.85 5.26
N ILE A 75 -1.15 2.57 5.50
CA ILE A 75 -0.79 1.89 6.74
C ILE A 75 0.31 0.89 6.38
N ASP A 76 1.54 1.17 6.82
CA ASP A 76 2.72 0.37 6.52
C ASP A 76 3.18 -0.40 7.76
N ALA A 77 2.94 -1.72 7.77
CA ALA A 77 3.18 -2.59 8.91
C ALA A 77 4.51 -3.35 8.75
N ASN A 78 5.42 -3.15 9.69
CA ASN A 78 6.74 -3.74 9.70
C ASN A 78 7.11 -4.33 11.07
N LYS A 79 8.25 -5.00 11.19
CA LYS A 79 8.73 -5.53 12.47
C LYS A 79 9.42 -4.43 13.28
N SER A 80 10.40 -3.77 12.70
CA SER A 80 11.22 -2.73 13.33
C SER A 80 11.46 -1.57 12.36
N GLU A 81 12.09 -0.51 12.84
CA GLU A 81 12.44 0.65 12.02
C GLU A 81 13.34 0.28 10.84
N ASN A 82 14.23 -0.70 11.02
CA ASN A 82 15.15 -1.15 9.97
C ASN A 82 14.46 -1.97 8.86
N ASP A 83 13.24 -2.43 9.11
CA ASP A 83 12.45 -3.20 8.13
C ASP A 83 11.57 -2.30 7.26
N ILE A 84 11.51 -1.00 7.53
CA ILE A 84 10.73 -0.05 6.72
C ILE A 84 11.46 0.20 5.40
N LEU A 85 10.96 -0.41 4.33
CA LEU A 85 11.48 -0.20 3.00
C LEU A 85 11.00 1.15 2.42
N LEU A 86 11.83 1.80 1.61
CA LEU A 86 11.52 3.08 0.95
C LEU A 86 11.12 4.20 1.94
N SER A 87 11.64 4.13 3.17
CA SER A 87 11.29 5.07 4.25
C SER A 87 11.54 6.52 3.83
N SER A 88 12.71 6.82 3.27
CA SER A 88 13.08 8.17 2.82
C SER A 88 12.14 8.72 1.74
N GLU A 89 11.81 7.89 0.76
CA GLU A 89 10.94 8.24 -0.36
C GLU A 89 9.50 8.48 0.11
N LEU A 90 9.01 7.64 1.02
CA LEU A 90 7.67 7.79 1.59
C LEU A 90 7.55 9.01 2.50
N GLU A 91 8.59 9.31 3.28
CA GLU A 91 8.67 10.52 4.10
C GLU A 91 8.75 11.79 3.24
N ASP A 92 9.46 11.75 2.10
CA ASP A 92 9.52 12.84 1.14
C ASP A 92 8.13 13.11 0.53
N PHE A 93 7.39 12.06 0.17
CA PHE A 93 6.00 12.21 -0.28
C PHE A 93 5.12 12.83 0.81
N ALA A 94 5.22 12.37 2.06
CA ALA A 94 4.43 12.91 3.16
C ALA A 94 4.72 14.40 3.43
N ARG A 95 5.97 14.84 3.28
CA ARG A 95 6.35 16.25 3.43
C ARG A 95 5.88 17.12 2.28
N ASN A 96 6.00 16.61 1.04
CA ASN A 96 5.76 17.42 -0.15
C ASN A 96 4.28 17.41 -0.58
N HIS A 97 3.48 16.43 -0.14
CA HIS A 97 2.10 16.23 -0.55
C HIS A 97 1.16 16.02 0.66
N CYS A 98 1.37 16.75 1.74
CA CYS A 98 0.68 16.53 3.02
C CYS A 98 -0.85 16.64 2.98
N GLU A 99 -1.42 17.34 1.98
CA GLU A 99 -2.87 17.43 1.79
C GLU A 99 -3.45 16.24 1.04
N GLN A 100 -2.61 15.53 0.27
CA GLN A 100 -3.02 14.42 -0.59
C GLN A 100 -2.54 13.06 -0.10
N PHE A 101 -1.46 13.03 0.68
CA PHE A 101 -0.79 11.80 1.12
C PHE A 101 -0.59 11.78 2.63
N GLN A 102 -0.98 10.67 3.25
CA GLN A 102 -0.73 10.39 4.67
C GLN A 102 -0.21 8.96 4.83
N ILE A 103 0.74 8.78 5.75
CA ILE A 103 1.28 7.47 6.07
C ILE A 103 1.37 7.25 7.57
N ALA A 104 0.96 6.07 8.03
CA ALA A 104 1.11 5.58 9.39
C ALA A 104 1.94 4.30 9.39
N HIS A 105 3.11 4.33 10.06
CA HIS A 105 3.92 3.14 10.26
C HIS A 105 3.53 2.45 11.55
N VAL A 106 3.30 1.13 11.48
CA VAL A 106 2.95 0.27 12.63
C VAL A 106 4.06 -0.75 12.82
N LEU A 107 4.73 -0.73 13.98
CA LEU A 107 5.84 -1.63 14.25
C LEU A 107 5.52 -2.62 15.37
N SER A 108 5.71 -3.92 15.09
CA SER A 108 5.45 -4.97 16.06
C SER A 108 6.56 -5.13 17.11
N HIS A 109 7.79 -4.76 16.79
CA HIS A 109 8.97 -4.81 17.66
C HIS A 109 9.80 -3.52 17.53
N PRO A 110 9.22 -2.36 17.84
CA PRO A 110 9.93 -1.10 17.73
C PRO A 110 10.97 -0.93 18.84
N SER A 111 11.95 -0.06 18.59
CA SER A 111 12.86 0.41 19.63
C SER A 111 12.14 1.30 20.65
N ASP A 112 12.79 1.55 21.81
CA ASP A 112 12.27 2.47 22.83
C ASP A 112 12.15 3.91 22.34
N LYS A 113 12.89 4.26 21.28
CA LYS A 113 12.89 5.59 20.68
C LYS A 113 11.74 5.81 19.69
N TRP A 114 11.07 4.75 19.28
CA TRP A 114 9.96 4.82 18.33
C TRP A 114 8.76 5.57 18.92
N LYS A 115 8.29 6.58 18.19
CA LYS A 115 7.16 7.42 18.60
C LYS A 115 5.86 7.15 17.82
N GLY A 116 5.95 6.33 16.77
CA GLY A 116 4.79 5.94 15.97
C GLY A 116 3.97 4.81 16.62
N LEU A 117 3.09 4.21 15.83
CA LEU A 117 2.21 3.14 16.29
C LEU A 117 3.00 1.87 16.63
N LYS A 118 2.59 1.21 17.72
CA LYS A 118 3.24 0.00 18.25
C LYS A 118 2.27 -1.16 18.26
N GLY A 119 2.78 -2.36 17.98
CA GLY A 119 2.02 -3.59 17.98
C GLY A 119 1.72 -4.10 16.58
N HIS A 120 0.71 -4.94 16.48
CA HIS A 120 0.24 -5.47 15.21
C HIS A 120 -0.89 -4.63 14.63
N LEU A 121 -1.05 -4.71 13.31
CA LEU A 121 -2.23 -4.17 12.63
C LEU A 121 -3.50 -4.74 13.26
N ASN A 122 -4.44 -3.87 13.56
CA ASN A 122 -5.74 -4.21 14.14
C ASN A 122 -6.83 -3.26 13.62
N GLU A 123 -8.06 -3.53 14.01
CA GLU A 123 -9.23 -2.79 13.56
C GLU A 123 -9.18 -1.29 13.93
N ASP A 124 -8.72 -0.96 15.16
CA ASP A 124 -8.64 0.43 15.61
C ASP A 124 -7.66 1.23 14.76
N VAL A 125 -6.47 0.67 14.48
CA VAL A 125 -5.46 1.29 13.61
C VAL A 125 -6.01 1.49 12.20
N ILE A 126 -6.75 0.51 11.68
CA ILE A 126 -7.33 0.60 10.33
C ILE A 126 -8.37 1.72 10.30
N LYS A 127 -9.30 1.77 11.24
CA LYS A 127 -10.36 2.79 11.29
C LYS A 127 -9.81 4.21 11.49
N GLU A 128 -8.72 4.36 12.24
CA GLU A 128 -8.09 5.66 12.46
C GLU A 128 -7.33 6.18 11.23
N HIS A 129 -6.66 5.27 10.51
CA HIS A 129 -5.70 5.66 9.46
C HIS A 129 -6.12 5.31 8.03
N ALA A 130 -7.27 4.66 7.82
CA ALA A 130 -7.86 4.43 6.50
C ALA A 130 -8.94 5.47 6.16
N PHE A 131 -9.43 5.45 4.94
CA PHE A 131 -10.69 6.09 4.59
C PHE A 131 -11.84 5.18 5.03
N GLU A 132 -12.96 5.76 5.42
CA GLU A 132 -14.17 4.98 5.72
C GLU A 132 -14.75 4.34 4.44
N PRO A 133 -15.46 3.21 4.55
CA PRO A 133 -16.13 2.60 3.40
C PRO A 133 -17.16 3.55 2.80
N ALA A 134 -16.98 3.89 1.52
CA ALA A 134 -17.90 4.73 0.77
C ALA A 134 -17.75 4.48 -0.74
N GLU A 135 -18.72 4.92 -1.53
CA GLU A 135 -18.56 5.01 -2.97
C GLU A 135 -17.40 5.99 -3.30
N GLY A 136 -16.48 5.57 -4.17
CA GLY A 136 -15.27 6.34 -4.47
C GLY A 136 -14.09 6.12 -3.53
N ASN A 137 -14.21 5.27 -2.51
CA ASN A 137 -13.11 4.86 -1.64
C ASN A 137 -12.73 3.40 -1.90
N VAL A 138 -11.44 3.12 -2.02
CA VAL A 138 -10.90 1.76 -2.21
C VAL A 138 -9.85 1.44 -1.17
N ALA A 139 -9.80 0.17 -0.75
CA ALA A 139 -8.72 -0.40 0.05
C ALA A 139 -7.97 -1.45 -0.77
N LEU A 140 -6.65 -1.25 -0.91
CA LEU A 140 -5.75 -2.16 -1.60
C LEU A 140 -4.77 -2.77 -0.59
N LEU A 141 -4.59 -4.08 -0.65
CA LEU A 141 -3.85 -4.84 0.34
C LEU A 141 -2.65 -5.55 -0.28
N CYS A 142 -1.48 -5.42 0.34
CA CYS A 142 -0.31 -6.21 0.00
C CYS A 142 0.57 -6.48 1.21
N GLY A 143 0.86 -7.74 1.49
CA GLY A 143 1.71 -8.09 2.61
C GLY A 143 1.63 -9.55 3.02
N PRO A 144 2.20 -9.90 4.18
CA PRO A 144 2.19 -11.28 4.67
C PRO A 144 0.76 -11.83 4.78
N PRO A 145 0.52 -13.08 4.32
CA PRO A 145 -0.82 -13.68 4.33
C PRO A 145 -1.52 -13.64 5.69
N THR A 146 -0.77 -13.81 6.78
CA THR A 146 -1.33 -13.74 8.14
C THR A 146 -1.84 -12.35 8.50
N MET A 147 -1.15 -11.28 8.09
CA MET A 147 -1.58 -9.90 8.30
C MET A 147 -2.85 -9.62 7.49
N ILE A 148 -2.85 -9.98 6.22
CA ILE A 148 -3.98 -9.74 5.33
C ILE A 148 -5.21 -10.54 5.80
N GLN A 149 -5.08 -11.87 5.95
CA GLN A 149 -6.23 -12.75 6.19
C GLN A 149 -6.76 -12.69 7.62
N LYS A 150 -5.90 -12.42 8.63
CA LYS A 150 -6.31 -12.45 10.04
C LYS A 150 -6.57 -11.07 10.66
N ALA A 151 -6.07 -10.01 10.05
CA ALA A 151 -6.25 -8.65 10.56
C ALA A 151 -6.94 -7.72 9.55
N ALA A 152 -6.36 -7.50 8.36
CA ALA A 152 -6.84 -6.48 7.44
C ALA A 152 -8.21 -6.83 6.85
N LEU A 153 -8.35 -8.00 6.22
CA LEU A 153 -9.61 -8.40 5.55
C LEU A 153 -10.81 -8.48 6.51
N PRO A 154 -10.73 -9.15 7.68
CA PRO A 154 -11.85 -9.19 8.61
C PRO A 154 -12.26 -7.78 9.06
N ALA A 155 -11.30 -6.96 9.48
CA ALA A 155 -11.58 -5.61 9.97
C ALA A 155 -12.23 -4.71 8.91
N LEU A 156 -11.76 -4.76 7.66
CA LEU A 156 -12.32 -3.97 6.57
C LEU A 156 -13.72 -4.44 6.18
N ARG A 157 -13.97 -5.75 6.11
CA ARG A 157 -15.29 -6.33 5.84
C ARG A 157 -16.30 -5.99 6.92
N ASP A 158 -15.91 -6.15 8.19
CA ASP A 158 -16.76 -5.80 9.34
C ASP A 158 -17.06 -4.30 9.39
N TRP A 159 -16.16 -3.46 8.88
CA TRP A 159 -16.36 -2.03 8.76
C TRP A 159 -17.28 -1.65 7.59
N GLY A 160 -17.38 -2.50 6.54
CA GLY A 160 -18.29 -2.29 5.41
C GLY A 160 -17.64 -2.18 4.04
N TYR A 161 -16.37 -2.52 3.90
CA TYR A 161 -15.75 -2.72 2.59
C TYR A 161 -16.24 -4.01 1.93
N ASP A 162 -16.33 -4.01 0.62
CA ASP A 162 -16.91 -5.09 -0.19
C ASP A 162 -15.87 -5.62 -1.18
N ASP A 163 -15.63 -6.95 -1.15
CA ASP A 163 -14.62 -7.62 -1.97
C ASP A 163 -14.86 -7.48 -3.48
N ASP A 164 -16.12 -7.32 -3.89
CA ASP A 164 -16.46 -7.18 -5.31
C ASP A 164 -16.43 -5.72 -5.79
N ARG A 165 -16.37 -4.76 -4.87
CA ARG A 165 -16.53 -3.33 -5.19
C ARG A 165 -15.30 -2.49 -4.93
N ASN A 166 -14.73 -2.59 -3.73
CA ASN A 166 -13.74 -1.63 -3.26
C ASN A 166 -12.70 -2.19 -2.26
N LEU A 167 -12.54 -3.51 -2.22
CA LEU A 167 -11.55 -4.17 -1.39
C LEU A 167 -10.78 -5.20 -2.23
N PHE A 168 -9.50 -4.91 -2.55
CA PHE A 168 -8.72 -5.74 -3.45
C PHE A 168 -7.32 -6.04 -2.90
N GLY A 169 -6.77 -7.20 -3.27
CA GLY A 169 -5.41 -7.63 -2.96
C GLY A 169 -4.54 -7.73 -4.20
N PHE A 170 -3.24 -7.40 -4.07
CA PHE A 170 -2.22 -7.62 -5.10
C PHE A 170 -1.77 -9.08 -5.13
#